data_2f9ce283f8294173a22a30d484f28a4e
#
_entry.id   2f9ce283f8294173a22a30d484f28a4e
#
_cell.length_a   1.000
_cell.length_b   1.000
_cell.length_c   1.000
_cell.angle_alpha   90.00
_cell.angle_beta   90.00
_cell.angle_gamma   90.00
#
_symmetry.space_group_name_H-M   'P 1'
#
loop_
_entity.id
_entity.type
_entity.pdbx_description
1 polymer ?
#
loop_
_entity_poly.entity_id
_entity_poly.type
_entity_poly.pdbx_seq_one_letter_code
_entity_poly.pdbx_strand_id
1 'polypeptide(L)'
;MNRYLVMCCALMALSACSRTYDVVVVGGGTGGTAAAIEAARGGARTLVVEEGTWLGGVLTSAGVSAVDGNYRLRGGIFGEFTDSLATRYGGYDALRSGWVSNILFNPRVGAGIFSGIAEESGVEVKFETTVTGIGRKKESGDWMLRLSDGSRVKARILVDGTELGDVARSVGAEALDDGRTVQDMTYVAVLKEYDHDVLMEMPEGYDAEFYRNCCLNPLAEDIDGNNPKGQKLWSPEQMLSYGRLPDGYIMLNWPIYGNDYYVDYLALTPEERSEAFRHAKSRTLGFVYFIQHDLGYTRIGVADDVFPTVDGLPFYPYFREARRIAGRDTMTVDAARHPYSYDLYMRAVAVGDYPVDHHHYANPGWRELSHLSFGSIPSFSVPLGVVIPVSVEDLLVADKAVSVDWEMNGAVRLQPVLLGLGQAAGALAAIAARSGRHPSEVPAAEVQSVLLDHGCYLLPFLDLKPGEQGFRELQERGIRGEVRGIGRTVGWANETWVNLPVNN
;
A
#
# COMPACT_ATOMS: atom_id res chain seq x y z
N MET A 1 -29.46 70.71 -2.76
CA MET A 1 -29.01 70.22 -1.44
C MET A 1 -28.82 68.69 -1.64
N ASN A 2 -27.62 68.32 -2.14
CA ASN A 2 -27.28 66.95 -2.51
C ASN A 2 -26.58 66.24 -1.34
N ARG A 3 -27.17 65.14 -0.86
CA ARG A 3 -26.52 64.25 0.06
C ARG A 3 -25.90 63.09 -0.73
N TYR A 4 -24.58 63.11 -0.85
CA TYR A 4 -23.81 61.99 -1.33
C TYR A 4 -23.76 60.88 -0.26
N LEU A 5 -24.34 59.73 -0.54
CA LEU A 5 -24.24 58.53 0.28
C LEU A 5 -22.91 57.85 -0.11
N VAL A 6 -21.90 57.96 0.74
CA VAL A 6 -20.69 57.22 0.61
C VAL A 6 -20.91 55.80 1.13
N MET A 7 -21.05 54.86 0.19
CA MET A 7 -21.13 53.43 0.48
C MET A 7 -19.72 52.89 0.70
N CYS A 8 -19.26 52.82 1.95
CA CYS A 8 -18.06 52.13 2.31
C CYS A 8 -18.27 50.62 2.13
N CYS A 9 -17.76 50.07 1.00
CA CYS A 9 -17.51 48.64 0.87
C CYS A 9 -16.39 48.25 1.81
N ALA A 10 -16.74 47.76 2.99
CA ALA A 10 -15.80 47.04 3.82
C ALA A 10 -15.48 45.70 3.12
N LEU A 11 -14.38 45.64 2.41
CA LEU A 11 -13.74 44.38 2.06
C LEU A 11 -13.35 43.70 3.38
N MET A 12 -14.21 42.81 3.86
CA MET A 12 -13.76 41.80 4.83
C MET A 12 -12.73 40.93 4.12
N ALA A 13 -11.46 41.24 4.33
CA ALA A 13 -10.40 40.30 4.12
C ALA A 13 -10.67 39.15 5.08
N LEU A 14 -11.31 38.09 4.60
CA LEU A 14 -11.29 36.80 5.25
C LEU A 14 -9.82 36.39 5.28
N SER A 15 -9.11 36.76 6.36
CA SER A 15 -7.88 36.10 6.74
C SER A 15 -8.25 34.63 6.89
N ALA A 16 -7.98 33.83 5.88
CA ALA A 16 -8.11 32.39 5.95
C ALA A 16 -7.19 31.93 7.07
N CYS A 17 -7.77 31.78 8.29
CA CYS A 17 -7.06 31.28 9.45
C CYS A 17 -6.60 29.87 9.10
N SER A 18 -5.30 29.67 8.88
CA SER A 18 -4.77 28.35 8.61
C SER A 18 -5.01 27.45 9.83
N ARG A 19 -5.73 26.34 9.65
CA ARG A 19 -5.85 25.34 10.71
C ARG A 19 -4.47 24.74 10.97
N THR A 20 -4.13 24.55 12.24
CA THR A 20 -2.84 23.98 12.65
C THR A 20 -3.04 22.56 13.13
N TYR A 21 -2.20 21.66 12.63
CA TYR A 21 -2.11 20.26 13.01
C TYR A 21 -0.69 19.95 13.48
N ASP A 22 -0.56 18.95 14.32
CA ASP A 22 0.75 18.40 14.68
C ASP A 22 1.30 17.57 13.54
N VAL A 23 0.43 16.76 12.91
CA VAL A 23 0.76 15.88 11.78
C VAL A 23 -0.25 16.06 10.65
N VAL A 24 0.24 16.24 9.44
CA VAL A 24 -0.59 16.15 8.22
C VAL A 24 -0.05 15.01 7.36
N VAL A 25 -0.94 14.07 7.05
CA VAL A 25 -0.68 12.97 6.12
C VAL A 25 -1.33 13.34 4.79
N VAL A 26 -0.58 13.33 3.71
CA VAL A 26 -1.08 13.53 2.36
C VAL A 26 -1.11 12.19 1.65
N GLY A 27 -2.31 11.76 1.26
CA GLY A 27 -2.60 10.43 0.74
C GLY A 27 -3.03 9.45 1.83
N GLY A 28 -4.25 8.93 1.70
CA GLY A 28 -4.79 7.83 2.51
C GLY A 28 -4.40 6.46 1.94
N GLY A 29 -3.17 6.33 1.41
CA GLY A 29 -2.59 5.05 1.00
C GLY A 29 -2.56 4.05 2.16
N THR A 30 -2.12 2.84 1.91
CA THR A 30 -2.09 1.78 2.95
C THR A 30 -1.24 2.22 4.15
N GLY A 31 -0.02 2.68 3.90
CA GLY A 31 0.86 3.21 4.94
C GLY A 31 0.41 4.57 5.47
N GLY A 32 -0.11 5.45 4.61
CA GLY A 32 -0.62 6.77 5.02
C GLY A 32 -1.78 6.67 5.99
N THR A 33 -2.72 5.74 5.76
CA THR A 33 -3.83 5.45 6.67
C THR A 33 -3.33 4.98 8.04
N ALA A 34 -2.40 4.03 8.06
CA ALA A 34 -1.81 3.53 9.30
C ALA A 34 -1.03 4.63 10.06
N ALA A 35 -0.30 5.48 9.31
CA ALA A 35 0.42 6.62 9.91
C ALA A 35 -0.51 7.61 10.58
N ALA A 36 -1.62 7.94 9.94
CA ALA A 36 -2.59 8.86 10.52
C ALA A 36 -3.24 8.30 11.79
N ILE A 37 -3.67 7.03 11.75
CA ILE A 37 -4.27 6.35 12.90
C ILE A 37 -3.31 6.35 14.08
N GLU A 38 -2.07 5.93 13.85
CA GLU A 38 -1.08 5.83 14.93
C GLU A 38 -0.66 7.20 15.47
N ALA A 39 -0.50 8.20 14.60
CA ALA A 39 -0.18 9.56 15.03
C ALA A 39 -1.28 10.14 15.94
N ALA A 40 -2.54 9.92 15.59
CA ALA A 40 -3.68 10.36 16.40
C ALA A 40 -3.73 9.61 17.75
N ARG A 41 -3.53 8.29 17.77
CA ARG A 41 -3.41 7.47 18.99
C ARG A 41 -2.27 7.94 19.88
N GLY A 42 -1.16 8.40 19.29
CA GLY A 42 -0.05 9.05 19.99
C GLY A 42 -0.38 10.43 20.55
N GLY A 43 -1.62 10.92 20.39
CA GLY A 43 -2.12 12.21 20.89
C GLY A 43 -1.77 13.41 20.03
N ALA A 44 -1.31 13.20 18.78
CA ALA A 44 -1.10 14.27 17.82
C ALA A 44 -2.43 14.68 17.18
N ARG A 45 -2.67 15.98 17.01
CA ARG A 45 -3.77 16.46 16.18
C ARG A 45 -3.44 16.17 14.72
N THR A 46 -4.13 15.20 14.13
CA THR A 46 -3.80 14.63 12.83
C THR A 46 -4.86 14.90 11.77
N LEU A 47 -4.42 15.30 10.58
CA LEU A 47 -5.26 15.44 9.38
C LEU A 47 -4.74 14.51 8.28
N VAL A 48 -5.67 13.81 7.62
CA VAL A 48 -5.43 13.17 6.32
C VAL A 48 -6.04 14.04 5.22
N VAL A 49 -5.29 14.27 4.14
CA VAL A 49 -5.77 14.86 2.89
C VAL A 49 -5.77 13.77 1.84
N GLU A 50 -6.95 13.36 1.40
CA GLU A 50 -7.14 12.22 0.46
C GLU A 50 -7.93 12.67 -0.77
N GLU A 51 -7.41 12.33 -1.95
CA GLU A 51 -8.03 12.70 -3.23
C GLU A 51 -9.29 11.89 -3.55
N GLY A 52 -9.34 10.66 -3.07
CA GLY A 52 -10.50 9.77 -3.19
C GLY A 52 -11.50 9.92 -2.04
N THR A 53 -12.39 8.95 -1.94
CA THR A 53 -13.40 8.87 -0.86
C THR A 53 -13.14 7.72 0.11
N TRP A 54 -12.02 6.99 -0.04
CA TRP A 54 -11.67 5.84 0.77
C TRP A 54 -10.26 5.95 1.36
N LEU A 55 -10.07 5.38 2.54
CA LEU A 55 -8.77 5.11 3.15
C LEU A 55 -8.34 3.67 2.89
N GLY A 56 -7.02 3.38 2.98
CA GLY A 56 -6.45 2.04 2.89
C GLY A 56 -5.70 1.74 1.59
N GLY A 57 -5.68 2.66 0.64
CA GLY A 57 -4.82 2.62 -0.55
C GLY A 57 -4.99 1.36 -1.38
N VAL A 58 -3.90 0.60 -1.54
CA VAL A 58 -3.87 -0.64 -2.33
C VAL A 58 -4.96 -1.63 -1.91
N LEU A 59 -5.20 -1.79 -0.60
CA LEU A 59 -6.20 -2.73 -0.07
C LEU A 59 -7.64 -2.36 -0.42
N THR A 60 -7.90 -1.11 -0.73
CA THR A 60 -9.25 -0.56 -0.89
C THR A 60 -9.39 0.22 -2.19
N SER A 61 -8.79 1.41 -2.26
CA SER A 61 -8.94 2.38 -3.35
C SER A 61 -8.43 1.89 -4.70
N ALA A 62 -7.38 1.06 -4.73
CA ALA A 62 -6.85 0.42 -5.94
C ALA A 62 -7.42 -1.01 -6.17
N GLY A 63 -8.27 -1.53 -5.27
CA GLY A 63 -9.02 -2.76 -5.45
C GLY A 63 -8.29 -4.06 -5.21
N VAL A 64 -7.04 -4.06 -4.71
CA VAL A 64 -6.30 -5.29 -4.37
C VAL A 64 -6.72 -5.77 -2.99
N SER A 65 -7.90 -6.35 -2.91
CA SER A 65 -8.52 -6.81 -1.69
C SER A 65 -8.12 -8.25 -1.31
N ALA A 66 -6.85 -8.53 -1.50
CA ALA A 66 -6.18 -9.77 -1.10
C ALA A 66 -4.89 -9.41 -0.37
N VAL A 67 -4.70 -9.96 0.81
CA VAL A 67 -3.51 -9.69 1.62
C VAL A 67 -2.45 -10.76 1.37
N ASP A 68 -1.25 -10.34 1.04
CA ASP A 68 -0.11 -11.20 0.80
C ASP A 68 0.90 -11.12 1.95
N GLY A 69 1.27 -12.29 2.48
CA GLY A 69 2.23 -12.40 3.58
C GLY A 69 1.66 -12.10 4.98
N ASN A 70 2.52 -12.23 5.96
CA ASN A 70 2.29 -11.94 7.38
C ASN A 70 1.07 -12.67 8.02
N TYR A 71 0.58 -13.77 7.46
CA TYR A 71 -0.63 -14.45 7.95
C TYR A 71 -0.53 -14.90 9.41
N ARG A 72 0.69 -15.13 9.89
CA ARG A 72 0.98 -15.51 11.29
C ARG A 72 1.56 -14.36 12.12
N LEU A 73 1.95 -13.26 11.49
CA LEU A 73 2.56 -12.08 12.12
C LEU A 73 1.54 -10.93 12.21
N ARG A 74 0.31 -11.25 12.59
CA ARG A 74 -0.76 -10.27 12.73
C ARG A 74 -0.59 -9.49 14.03
N GLY A 75 -0.21 -8.22 13.91
CA GLY A 75 -0.02 -7.31 15.04
C GLY A 75 -0.30 -5.87 14.66
N GLY A 76 -0.45 -5.01 15.65
CA GLY A 76 -0.75 -3.60 15.44
C GLY A 76 -2.01 -3.37 14.59
N ILE A 77 -1.98 -2.33 13.76
CA ILE A 77 -3.11 -1.96 12.86
C ILE A 77 -3.43 -3.08 11.86
N PHE A 78 -2.42 -3.83 11.40
CA PHE A 78 -2.66 -4.99 10.53
C PHE A 78 -3.48 -6.07 11.24
N GLY A 79 -3.14 -6.37 12.49
CA GLY A 79 -3.90 -7.30 13.33
C GLY A 79 -5.34 -6.84 13.52
N GLU A 80 -5.53 -5.58 13.92
CA GLU A 80 -6.84 -4.96 14.15
C GLU A 80 -7.72 -4.98 12.89
N PHE A 81 -7.14 -4.64 11.73
CA PHE A 81 -7.83 -4.69 10.44
C PHE A 81 -8.30 -6.11 10.10
N THR A 82 -7.41 -7.10 10.23
CA THR A 82 -7.73 -8.49 9.89
C THR A 82 -8.71 -9.13 10.88
N ASP A 83 -8.64 -8.78 12.15
CA ASP A 83 -9.62 -9.21 13.18
C ASP A 83 -11.00 -8.60 12.91
N SER A 84 -11.05 -7.34 12.47
CA SER A 84 -12.30 -6.67 12.06
C SER A 84 -12.92 -7.33 10.83
N LEU A 85 -12.10 -7.72 9.83
CA LEU A 85 -12.56 -8.50 8.67
C LEU A 85 -13.10 -9.85 9.11
N ALA A 86 -12.35 -10.59 9.95
CA ALA A 86 -12.79 -11.88 10.45
C ALA A 86 -14.11 -11.78 11.21
N THR A 87 -14.27 -10.76 12.03
CA THR A 87 -15.54 -10.49 12.73
C THR A 87 -16.67 -10.21 11.74
N ARG A 88 -16.42 -9.41 10.71
CA ARG A 88 -17.42 -9.05 9.71
C ARG A 88 -17.91 -10.24 8.89
N TYR A 89 -17.01 -11.18 8.55
CA TYR A 89 -17.29 -12.33 7.69
C TYR A 89 -17.56 -13.65 8.46
N GLY A 90 -17.53 -13.64 9.80
CA GLY A 90 -17.83 -14.80 10.63
C GLY A 90 -16.66 -15.72 10.92
N GLY A 91 -15.44 -15.23 10.77
CA GLY A 91 -14.20 -15.93 11.13
C GLY A 91 -13.13 -15.86 10.04
N TYR A 92 -11.90 -16.20 10.42
CA TYR A 92 -10.77 -16.21 9.47
C TYR A 92 -10.94 -17.22 8.33
N ASP A 93 -11.59 -18.36 8.58
CA ASP A 93 -11.82 -19.38 7.56
C ASP A 93 -12.70 -18.86 6.41
N ALA A 94 -13.63 -17.94 6.71
CA ALA A 94 -14.47 -17.30 5.69
C ALA A 94 -13.68 -16.35 4.76
N LEU A 95 -12.51 -15.89 5.17
CA LEU A 95 -11.65 -15.03 4.36
C LEU A 95 -10.84 -15.80 3.31
N ARG A 96 -10.77 -17.13 3.37
CA ARG A 96 -10.07 -18.00 2.42
C ARG A 96 -11.00 -18.48 1.30
N SER A 97 -11.65 -17.58 0.63
CA SER A 97 -12.66 -17.90 -0.40
C SER A 97 -12.09 -18.15 -1.80
N GLY A 98 -10.99 -17.48 -2.13
CA GLY A 98 -10.19 -17.73 -3.35
C GLY A 98 -8.93 -18.53 -3.03
N TRP A 99 -8.04 -18.66 -4.02
CA TRP A 99 -6.78 -19.39 -3.83
C TRP A 99 -5.53 -18.50 -3.86
N VAL A 100 -5.67 -17.21 -4.21
CA VAL A 100 -4.53 -16.27 -4.31
C VAL A 100 -3.99 -15.84 -2.95
N SER A 101 -4.85 -15.77 -1.93
CA SER A 101 -4.50 -15.30 -0.61
C SER A 101 -5.31 -16.02 0.49
N ASN A 102 -4.80 -15.97 1.71
CA ASN A 102 -5.51 -16.47 2.91
C ASN A 102 -6.48 -15.44 3.51
N ILE A 103 -6.42 -14.18 3.04
CA ILE A 103 -7.26 -13.08 3.51
C ILE A 103 -7.76 -12.31 2.28
N LEU A 104 -8.99 -12.63 1.88
CA LEU A 104 -9.70 -11.93 0.83
C LEU A 104 -10.92 -11.23 1.41
N PHE A 105 -11.31 -10.09 0.85
CA PHE A 105 -12.44 -9.30 1.33
C PHE A 105 -12.94 -8.36 0.23
N ASN A 106 -14.14 -7.84 0.37
CA ASN A 106 -14.64 -6.78 -0.52
C ASN A 106 -13.93 -5.46 -0.19
N PRO A 107 -13.34 -4.75 -1.18
CA PRO A 107 -12.58 -3.53 -0.93
C PRO A 107 -13.42 -2.42 -0.27
N ARG A 108 -14.72 -2.37 -0.55
CA ARG A 108 -15.65 -1.44 0.11
C ARG A 108 -15.78 -1.74 1.61
N VAL A 109 -15.79 -3.02 1.99
CA VAL A 109 -15.81 -3.43 3.40
C VAL A 109 -14.51 -3.02 4.08
N GLY A 110 -13.37 -3.26 3.43
CA GLY A 110 -12.07 -2.82 3.93
C GLY A 110 -11.98 -1.31 4.14
N ALA A 111 -12.47 -0.52 3.19
CA ALA A 111 -12.54 0.94 3.29
C ALA A 111 -13.39 1.40 4.49
N GLY A 112 -14.54 0.76 4.71
CA GLY A 112 -15.38 1.03 5.88
C GLY A 112 -14.69 0.74 7.20
N ILE A 113 -13.91 -0.35 7.28
CA ILE A 113 -13.14 -0.70 8.48
C ILE A 113 -12.05 0.34 8.74
N PHE A 114 -11.24 0.72 7.73
CA PHE A 114 -10.20 1.74 7.93
C PHE A 114 -10.79 3.10 8.32
N SER A 115 -11.92 3.49 7.71
CA SER A 115 -12.61 4.73 8.08
C SER A 115 -13.09 4.70 9.54
N GLY A 116 -13.66 3.57 10.00
CA GLY A 116 -14.07 3.40 11.38
C GLY A 116 -12.90 3.48 12.37
N ILE A 117 -11.80 2.77 12.09
CA ILE A 117 -10.59 2.82 12.93
C ILE A 117 -10.01 4.25 12.97
N ALA A 118 -9.98 4.95 11.85
CA ALA A 118 -9.50 6.34 11.78
C ALA A 118 -10.38 7.29 12.59
N GLU A 119 -11.70 7.18 12.48
CA GLU A 119 -12.67 7.97 13.25
C GLU A 119 -12.54 7.72 14.76
N GLU A 120 -12.51 6.46 15.18
CA GLU A 120 -12.33 6.04 16.59
C GLU A 120 -10.99 6.53 17.16
N SER A 121 -9.96 6.64 16.33
CA SER A 121 -8.65 7.18 16.70
C SER A 121 -8.60 8.71 16.75
N GLY A 122 -9.64 9.41 16.29
CA GLY A 122 -9.72 10.87 16.27
C GLY A 122 -8.99 11.53 15.09
N VAL A 123 -8.82 10.82 13.98
CA VAL A 123 -8.23 11.37 12.74
C VAL A 123 -9.23 12.28 12.05
N GLU A 124 -8.84 13.53 11.73
CA GLU A 124 -9.60 14.38 10.82
C GLU A 124 -9.25 13.98 9.37
N VAL A 125 -10.27 13.73 8.52
CA VAL A 125 -10.05 13.37 7.11
C VAL A 125 -10.73 14.38 6.20
N LYS A 126 -9.99 14.86 5.19
CA LYS A 126 -10.52 15.63 4.06
C LYS A 126 -10.46 14.76 2.82
N PHE A 127 -11.58 14.16 2.47
CA PHE A 127 -11.77 13.43 1.23
C PHE A 127 -11.97 14.37 0.04
N GLU A 128 -11.83 13.86 -1.17
CA GLU A 128 -11.99 14.56 -2.45
C GLU A 128 -11.20 15.87 -2.50
N THR A 129 -10.02 15.84 -1.86
CA THR A 129 -9.18 17.00 -1.65
C THR A 129 -7.74 16.68 -2.02
N THR A 130 -7.14 17.52 -2.88
CA THR A 130 -5.74 17.40 -3.27
C THR A 130 -4.90 18.55 -2.72
N VAL A 131 -3.59 18.35 -2.65
CA VAL A 131 -2.65 19.39 -2.28
C VAL A 131 -2.18 20.11 -3.55
N THR A 132 -2.46 21.41 -3.63
CA THR A 132 -2.11 22.26 -4.77
C THR A 132 -0.81 23.04 -4.58
N GLY A 133 -0.21 22.98 -3.40
CA GLY A 133 1.09 23.58 -3.12
C GLY A 133 1.55 23.32 -1.70
N ILE A 134 2.86 23.08 -1.57
CA ILE A 134 3.55 22.83 -0.31
C ILE A 134 4.70 23.81 -0.17
N GLY A 135 4.91 24.32 1.03
CA GLY A 135 6.05 25.17 1.37
C GLY A 135 6.33 25.17 2.86
N ARG A 136 7.38 25.84 3.28
CA ARG A 136 7.75 26.02 4.69
C ARG A 136 7.59 27.46 5.14
N LYS A 137 7.13 27.65 6.36
CA LYS A 137 7.10 28.96 6.99
C LYS A 137 8.50 29.29 7.52
N LYS A 138 9.06 30.44 7.07
CA LYS A 138 10.46 30.82 7.36
C LYS A 138 10.75 30.94 8.86
N GLU A 139 9.79 31.48 9.65
CA GLU A 139 10.02 31.76 11.07
C GLU A 139 9.93 30.54 11.97
N SER A 140 9.06 29.55 11.64
CA SER A 140 8.79 28.39 12.51
C SER A 140 9.26 27.06 11.91
N GLY A 141 9.65 27.02 10.63
CA GLY A 141 9.96 25.79 9.94
C GLY A 141 8.76 24.91 9.59
N ASP A 142 7.55 25.27 10.05
CA ASP A 142 6.36 24.48 9.83
C ASP A 142 5.99 24.37 8.34
N TRP A 143 5.40 23.25 7.99
CA TRP A 143 4.81 23.02 6.68
C TRP A 143 3.54 23.85 6.47
N MET A 144 3.38 24.40 5.28
CA MET A 144 2.21 25.14 4.83
C MET A 144 1.68 24.50 3.55
N LEU A 145 0.48 23.93 3.62
CA LEU A 145 -0.18 23.28 2.48
C LEU A 145 -1.35 24.14 2.00
N ARG A 146 -1.49 24.25 0.69
CA ARG A 146 -2.70 24.77 0.03
C ARG A 146 -3.48 23.59 -0.53
N LEU A 147 -4.76 23.56 -0.26
CA LEU A 147 -5.65 22.48 -0.68
C LEU A 147 -6.54 22.93 -1.86
N SER A 148 -7.07 21.97 -2.61
CA SER A 148 -7.94 22.21 -3.77
C SER A 148 -9.27 22.89 -3.41
N ASP A 149 -9.75 22.71 -2.17
CA ASP A 149 -10.93 23.41 -1.64
C ASP A 149 -10.68 24.87 -1.27
N GLY A 150 -9.47 25.39 -1.55
CA GLY A 150 -9.03 26.75 -1.23
C GLY A 150 -8.54 26.94 0.21
N SER A 151 -8.68 25.95 1.07
CA SER A 151 -8.22 26.03 2.46
C SER A 151 -6.68 25.95 2.56
N ARG A 152 -6.15 26.40 3.70
CA ARG A 152 -4.73 26.32 4.04
C ARG A 152 -4.57 25.60 5.36
N VAL A 153 -3.65 24.66 5.41
CA VAL A 153 -3.31 23.93 6.63
C VAL A 153 -1.84 24.10 6.97
N LYS A 154 -1.53 24.06 8.24
CA LYS A 154 -0.19 24.14 8.81
C LYS A 154 0.10 22.84 9.55
N ALA A 155 1.29 22.29 9.38
CA ALA A 155 1.73 21.08 10.08
C ALA A 155 3.13 21.22 10.65
N ARG A 156 3.39 20.61 11.80
CA ARG A 156 4.73 20.45 12.34
C ARG A 156 5.46 19.33 11.57
N ILE A 157 4.81 18.18 11.41
CA ILE A 157 5.32 17.02 10.67
C ILE A 157 4.44 16.76 9.44
N LEU A 158 5.07 16.57 8.30
CA LEU A 158 4.42 16.16 7.06
C LEU A 158 4.72 14.68 6.81
N VAL A 159 3.70 13.90 6.46
CA VAL A 159 3.85 12.49 6.09
C VAL A 159 3.38 12.33 4.64
N ASP A 160 4.25 11.78 3.80
CA ASP A 160 3.88 11.34 2.45
C ASP A 160 3.29 9.93 2.54
N GLY A 161 1.98 9.84 2.42
CA GLY A 161 1.20 8.61 2.34
C GLY A 161 0.67 8.35 0.93
N THR A 162 1.20 9.06 -0.09
CA THR A 162 0.82 8.85 -1.48
C THR A 162 1.42 7.57 -2.04
N GLU A 163 0.73 6.95 -3.00
CA GLU A 163 1.13 5.68 -3.62
C GLU A 163 2.51 5.74 -4.31
N LEU A 164 2.91 6.92 -4.80
CA LEU A 164 4.10 7.10 -5.67
C LEU A 164 5.20 7.98 -5.06
N GLY A 165 5.04 8.50 -3.83
CA GLY A 165 5.99 9.42 -3.23
C GLY A 165 5.95 10.82 -3.86
N ASP A 166 4.76 11.26 -4.30
CA ASP A 166 4.61 12.52 -5.02
C ASP A 166 4.82 13.75 -4.12
N VAL A 167 4.48 13.66 -2.83
CA VAL A 167 4.75 14.73 -1.86
C VAL A 167 6.25 14.88 -1.63
N ALA A 168 6.94 13.80 -1.32
CA ALA A 168 8.39 13.81 -1.09
C ALA A 168 9.14 14.39 -2.30
N ARG A 169 8.77 13.96 -3.51
CA ARG A 169 9.31 14.54 -4.75
C ARG A 169 9.03 16.04 -4.84
N SER A 170 7.80 16.48 -4.56
CA SER A 170 7.40 17.87 -4.73
C SER A 170 8.15 18.85 -3.82
N VAL A 171 8.64 18.35 -2.68
CA VAL A 171 9.44 19.13 -1.72
C VAL A 171 10.96 18.92 -1.88
N GLY A 172 11.38 18.19 -2.92
CA GLY A 172 12.78 18.00 -3.28
C GLY A 172 13.51 16.94 -2.47
N ALA A 173 12.79 15.94 -1.94
CA ALA A 173 13.44 14.80 -1.31
C ALA A 173 14.26 14.01 -2.33
N GLU A 174 15.48 13.61 -1.93
CA GLU A 174 16.39 12.82 -2.74
C GLU A 174 15.82 11.41 -2.96
N ALA A 175 15.89 10.91 -4.19
CA ALA A 175 15.47 9.58 -4.55
C ALA A 175 16.67 8.66 -4.78
N LEU A 176 16.48 7.36 -4.51
CA LEU A 176 17.39 6.30 -4.92
C LEU A 176 17.13 6.01 -6.40
N ASP A 177 17.79 6.76 -7.28
CA ASP A 177 17.73 6.52 -8.73
C ASP A 177 18.87 5.59 -9.14
N ASP A 178 18.52 4.36 -9.50
CA ASP A 178 19.45 3.34 -9.99
C ASP A 178 19.20 2.98 -11.46
N GLY A 179 18.38 3.76 -12.16
CA GLY A 179 18.07 3.57 -13.58
C GLY A 179 17.30 2.29 -13.89
N ARG A 180 16.63 1.69 -12.88
CA ARG A 180 15.84 0.46 -13.06
C ARG A 180 14.45 0.77 -13.59
N THR A 181 13.92 -0.22 -14.32
CA THR A 181 12.54 -0.15 -14.83
C THR A 181 11.51 -0.32 -13.71
N VAL A 182 10.33 0.27 -13.90
CA VAL A 182 9.20 0.08 -12.98
C VAL A 182 8.51 -1.27 -13.24
N GLN A 183 7.83 -1.77 -12.22
CA GLN A 183 6.94 -2.92 -12.36
C GLN A 183 5.65 -2.53 -13.08
N ASP A 184 5.00 -3.50 -13.70
CA ASP A 184 3.70 -3.32 -14.34
C ASP A 184 2.66 -2.81 -13.34
N MET A 185 1.75 -1.96 -13.79
CA MET A 185 0.58 -1.56 -13.01
C MET A 185 -0.65 -2.34 -13.46
N THR A 186 -1.67 -2.45 -12.58
CA THR A 186 -2.92 -3.13 -12.90
C THR A 186 -4.11 -2.26 -12.53
N TYR A 187 -5.00 -1.95 -13.47
CA TYR A 187 -6.36 -1.57 -13.07
C TYR A 187 -7.10 -2.84 -12.67
N VAL A 188 -7.29 -3.04 -11.36
CA VAL A 188 -8.07 -4.17 -10.85
C VAL A 188 -9.54 -3.95 -11.21
N ALA A 189 -10.30 -5.02 -11.42
CA ALA A 189 -11.76 -4.96 -11.48
C ALA A 189 -12.35 -5.87 -10.44
N VAL A 190 -13.45 -5.46 -9.83
CA VAL A 190 -14.29 -6.36 -9.04
C VAL A 190 -15.46 -6.75 -9.91
N LEU A 191 -15.62 -8.06 -10.12
CA LEU A 191 -16.69 -8.62 -10.94
C LEU A 191 -17.76 -9.24 -10.04
N LYS A 192 -18.99 -9.29 -10.57
CA LYS A 192 -20.09 -10.07 -9.97
C LYS A 192 -20.85 -10.86 -11.02
N GLU A 193 -21.53 -11.90 -10.59
CA GLU A 193 -22.47 -12.62 -11.42
C GLU A 193 -23.88 -11.97 -11.31
N TYR A 194 -24.41 -11.61 -12.46
CA TYR A 194 -25.75 -11.03 -12.60
C TYR A 194 -26.77 -12.14 -12.89
N ASP A 195 -28.05 -11.88 -12.66
CA ASP A 195 -29.17 -12.79 -12.97
C ASP A 195 -29.55 -12.81 -14.46
N HIS A 196 -28.95 -11.93 -15.27
CA HIS A 196 -29.14 -11.76 -16.70
C HIS A 196 -27.79 -11.57 -17.41
N ASP A 197 -27.79 -11.66 -18.73
CA ASP A 197 -26.61 -11.37 -19.54
C ASP A 197 -26.24 -9.87 -19.46
N VAL A 198 -24.94 -9.59 -19.23
CA VAL A 198 -24.40 -8.22 -19.10
C VAL A 198 -23.25 -7.99 -20.08
N LEU A 199 -23.45 -8.44 -21.32
CA LEU A 199 -22.45 -8.32 -22.37
C LEU A 199 -22.09 -6.85 -22.62
N MET A 200 -20.80 -6.56 -22.50
CA MET A 200 -20.28 -5.22 -22.81
C MET A 200 -19.93 -5.09 -24.30
N GLU A 201 -19.89 -3.86 -24.78
CA GLU A 201 -19.34 -3.55 -26.10
C GLU A 201 -17.83 -3.79 -26.13
N MET A 202 -17.30 -4.13 -27.32
CA MET A 202 -15.86 -4.39 -27.50
C MET A 202 -15.06 -3.12 -27.20
N PRO A 203 -14.16 -3.14 -26.22
CA PRO A 203 -13.33 -1.99 -25.90
C PRO A 203 -12.34 -1.66 -27.02
N GLU A 204 -11.94 -0.40 -27.08
CA GLU A 204 -10.89 0.05 -28.00
C GLU A 204 -9.59 -0.71 -27.77
N GLY A 205 -8.97 -1.19 -28.87
CA GLY A 205 -7.69 -1.91 -28.80
C GLY A 205 -7.80 -3.35 -28.29
N TYR A 206 -9.00 -3.94 -28.27
CA TYR A 206 -9.16 -5.35 -27.89
C TYR A 206 -8.35 -6.28 -28.80
N ASP A 207 -7.58 -7.18 -28.16
CA ASP A 207 -6.77 -8.20 -28.82
C ASP A 207 -7.09 -9.58 -28.24
N ALA A 208 -7.92 -10.33 -28.93
CA ALA A 208 -8.34 -11.67 -28.52
C ALA A 208 -7.15 -12.64 -28.39
N GLU A 209 -6.17 -12.58 -29.31
CA GLU A 209 -5.03 -13.50 -29.29
C GLU A 209 -4.16 -13.27 -28.06
N PHE A 210 -4.01 -12.03 -27.61
CA PHE A 210 -3.30 -11.74 -26.36
C PHE A 210 -3.95 -12.44 -25.17
N TYR A 211 -5.27 -12.24 -24.96
CA TYR A 211 -5.96 -12.80 -23.79
C TYR A 211 -6.12 -14.32 -23.85
N ARG A 212 -6.19 -14.94 -25.04
CA ARG A 212 -6.24 -16.41 -25.17
C ARG A 212 -5.03 -17.09 -24.55
N ASN A 213 -3.90 -16.39 -24.47
CA ASN A 213 -2.68 -16.92 -23.85
C ASN A 213 -2.81 -17.09 -22.32
N CYS A 214 -3.78 -16.46 -21.67
CA CYS A 214 -3.95 -16.61 -20.22
C CYS A 214 -4.45 -18.00 -19.80
N CYS A 215 -5.27 -18.67 -20.64
CA CYS A 215 -5.92 -19.92 -20.24
C CYS A 215 -6.34 -20.85 -21.39
N LEU A 216 -6.27 -20.42 -22.65
CA LEU A 216 -6.74 -21.20 -23.81
C LEU A 216 -5.63 -21.69 -24.74
N ASN A 217 -4.51 -21.00 -24.82
CA ASN A 217 -3.41 -21.37 -25.71
C ASN A 217 -2.37 -22.25 -25.00
N PRO A 218 -2.34 -23.58 -25.23
CA PRO A 218 -1.38 -24.48 -24.57
C PRO A 218 0.07 -24.27 -25.02
N LEU A 219 0.29 -23.45 -26.03
CA LEU A 219 1.62 -23.10 -26.55
C LEU A 219 2.07 -21.72 -26.09
N ALA A 220 1.26 -21.06 -25.24
CA ALA A 220 1.65 -19.78 -24.65
C ALA A 220 2.96 -19.92 -23.87
N GLU A 221 3.80 -18.93 -23.97
CA GLU A 221 5.07 -18.89 -23.24
C GLU A 221 4.79 -18.73 -21.73
N ASP A 222 5.48 -19.52 -20.92
CA ASP A 222 5.45 -19.38 -19.47
C ASP A 222 6.31 -18.18 -19.08
N ILE A 223 5.66 -17.03 -18.88
CA ILE A 223 6.32 -15.76 -18.63
C ILE A 223 6.65 -15.50 -17.15
N ASP A 224 6.07 -16.23 -16.24
CA ASP A 224 6.28 -16.03 -14.78
C ASP A 224 7.04 -17.18 -14.11
N GLY A 225 7.32 -18.25 -14.83
CA GLY A 225 8.01 -19.43 -14.31
C GLY A 225 7.22 -20.21 -13.25
N ASN A 226 5.97 -19.85 -12.99
CA ASN A 226 5.11 -20.49 -12.00
C ASN A 226 4.27 -21.64 -12.60
N ASN A 227 4.33 -21.80 -13.91
CA ASN A 227 3.69 -22.92 -14.59
C ASN A 227 4.64 -24.14 -14.57
N PRO A 228 4.48 -25.09 -13.64
CA PRO A 228 5.42 -26.22 -13.54
C PRO A 228 5.49 -26.99 -14.86
N LYS A 229 6.67 -27.41 -15.26
CA LYS A 229 6.88 -28.18 -16.49
C LYS A 229 5.89 -29.32 -16.57
N GLY A 230 5.07 -29.33 -17.63
CA GLY A 230 4.06 -30.36 -17.90
C GLY A 230 2.68 -30.09 -17.29
N GLN A 231 2.47 -28.98 -16.58
CA GLN A 231 1.11 -28.54 -16.24
C GLN A 231 0.47 -27.84 -17.45
N LYS A 232 -0.83 -28.04 -17.61
CA LYS A 232 -1.64 -27.24 -18.51
C LYS A 232 -1.75 -25.81 -17.96
N LEU A 233 -2.04 -24.87 -18.84
CA LEU A 233 -2.47 -23.54 -18.44
C LEU A 233 -3.61 -23.61 -17.43
N TRP A 234 -3.75 -22.57 -16.62
CA TRP A 234 -4.89 -22.41 -15.72
C TRP A 234 -6.20 -22.53 -16.50
N SER A 235 -7.16 -23.32 -16.01
CA SER A 235 -8.47 -23.35 -16.63
C SER A 235 -9.19 -22.01 -16.43
N PRO A 236 -10.15 -21.65 -17.33
CA PRO A 236 -10.99 -20.46 -17.11
C PRO A 236 -11.66 -20.43 -15.73
N GLU A 237 -12.15 -21.58 -15.22
CA GLU A 237 -12.77 -21.70 -13.90
C GLU A 237 -11.75 -21.40 -12.79
N GLN A 238 -10.53 -21.92 -12.92
CA GLN A 238 -9.48 -21.71 -11.93
C GLN A 238 -9.05 -20.23 -11.92
N MET A 239 -8.90 -19.62 -13.08
CA MET A 239 -8.60 -18.19 -13.22
C MET A 239 -9.70 -17.33 -12.55
N LEU A 240 -10.99 -17.61 -12.82
CA LEU A 240 -12.09 -16.87 -12.21
C LEU A 240 -12.24 -17.14 -10.69
N SER A 241 -11.74 -18.28 -10.21
CA SER A 241 -11.74 -18.56 -8.76
C SER A 241 -10.55 -17.97 -8.02
N TYR A 242 -9.56 -17.46 -8.71
CA TYR A 242 -8.31 -16.90 -8.18
C TYR A 242 -8.56 -15.90 -7.05
N GLY A 243 -9.29 -14.83 -7.33
CA GLY A 243 -9.60 -13.74 -6.41
C GLY A 243 -11.07 -13.75 -5.94
N ARG A 244 -11.69 -14.92 -5.76
CA ARG A 244 -13.07 -14.98 -5.25
C ARG A 244 -13.15 -14.42 -3.84
N LEU A 245 -14.03 -13.46 -3.63
CA LEU A 245 -14.24 -12.79 -2.34
C LEU A 245 -15.31 -13.51 -1.51
N PRO A 246 -15.31 -13.34 -0.18
CA PRO A 246 -16.26 -14.04 0.72
C PRO A 246 -17.75 -13.80 0.43
N ASP A 247 -18.07 -12.65 -0.15
CA ASP A 247 -19.43 -12.24 -0.53
C ASP A 247 -19.80 -12.61 -1.98
N GLY A 248 -18.97 -13.43 -2.65
CA GLY A 248 -19.26 -13.99 -3.96
C GLY A 248 -18.74 -13.16 -5.14
N TYR A 249 -18.23 -11.96 -4.92
CA TYR A 249 -17.55 -11.16 -5.95
C TYR A 249 -16.22 -11.81 -6.37
N ILE A 250 -15.63 -11.31 -7.45
CA ILE A 250 -14.34 -11.78 -7.95
C ILE A 250 -13.43 -10.56 -8.13
N MET A 251 -12.31 -10.53 -7.43
CA MET A 251 -11.23 -9.58 -7.67
C MET A 251 -10.44 -10.05 -8.91
N LEU A 252 -10.52 -9.30 -10.00
CA LEU A 252 -9.78 -9.56 -11.22
C LEU A 252 -8.44 -8.82 -11.21
N ASN A 253 -7.40 -9.53 -10.78
CA ASN A 253 -6.01 -9.08 -10.78
C ASN A 253 -5.16 -10.22 -11.35
N TRP A 254 -5.18 -10.40 -12.67
CA TRP A 254 -4.56 -11.53 -13.35
C TRP A 254 -3.38 -11.05 -14.21
N PRO A 255 -2.12 -11.22 -13.77
CA PRO A 255 -0.95 -10.68 -14.47
C PRO A 255 -0.64 -11.41 -15.78
N ILE A 256 -0.85 -12.74 -15.83
CA ILE A 256 -0.40 -13.61 -16.92
C ILE A 256 -1.32 -13.45 -18.14
N TYR A 257 -0.90 -12.65 -19.13
CA TYR A 257 -1.70 -12.30 -20.31
C TYR A 257 -3.11 -11.77 -19.98
N GLY A 258 -3.23 -11.12 -18.82
CA GLY A 258 -4.48 -10.56 -18.31
C GLY A 258 -4.48 -9.04 -18.32
N ASN A 259 -4.69 -8.43 -17.14
CA ASN A 259 -4.90 -6.99 -17.01
C ASN A 259 -3.70 -6.18 -16.52
N ASP A 260 -2.50 -6.76 -16.44
CA ASP A 260 -1.27 -5.98 -16.24
C ASP A 260 -0.97 -5.09 -17.44
N TYR A 261 -0.46 -3.89 -17.17
CA TYR A 261 -0.13 -2.87 -18.16
C TYR A 261 1.20 -2.20 -17.82
N TYR A 262 2.11 -2.17 -18.79
CA TYR A 262 3.42 -1.56 -18.62
C TYR A 262 3.48 -0.15 -19.22
N VAL A 263 3.91 0.79 -18.42
CA VAL A 263 4.39 2.12 -18.80
C VAL A 263 5.26 2.64 -17.65
N ASP A 264 6.28 3.42 -17.95
CA ASP A 264 7.05 4.09 -16.88
C ASP A 264 6.24 5.27 -16.30
N TYR A 265 5.26 4.93 -15.46
CA TYR A 265 4.35 5.89 -14.84
C TYR A 265 5.02 6.86 -13.86
N LEU A 266 6.26 6.59 -13.42
CA LEU A 266 7.03 7.50 -12.58
C LEU A 266 7.65 8.65 -13.38
N ALA A 267 7.94 8.44 -14.66
CA ALA A 267 8.47 9.45 -15.57
C ALA A 267 7.38 10.39 -16.12
N LEU A 268 6.11 9.97 -16.11
CA LEU A 268 4.99 10.70 -16.72
C LEU A 268 4.60 11.97 -15.95
N THR A 269 4.18 12.99 -16.70
CA THR A 269 3.42 14.13 -16.18
C THR A 269 2.02 13.68 -15.71
N PRO A 270 1.29 14.50 -14.92
CA PRO A 270 -0.07 14.17 -14.51
C PRO A 270 -1.02 13.91 -15.69
N GLU A 271 -0.90 14.68 -16.77
CA GLU A 271 -1.71 14.55 -17.98
C GLU A 271 -1.39 13.24 -18.73
N GLU A 272 -0.11 12.94 -18.94
CA GLU A 272 0.34 11.68 -19.55
C GLU A 272 -0.04 10.48 -18.69
N ARG A 273 0.01 10.62 -17.37
CA ARG A 273 -0.41 9.57 -16.43
C ARG A 273 -1.91 9.29 -16.54
N SER A 274 -2.74 10.33 -16.68
CA SER A 274 -4.19 10.19 -16.90
C SER A 274 -4.49 9.41 -18.19
N GLU A 275 -3.73 9.67 -19.26
CA GLU A 275 -3.87 8.93 -20.53
C GLU A 275 -3.42 7.47 -20.38
N ALA A 276 -2.30 7.22 -19.68
CA ALA A 276 -1.84 5.86 -19.39
C ALA A 276 -2.87 5.07 -18.57
N PHE A 277 -3.55 5.73 -17.63
CA PHE A 277 -4.64 5.10 -16.84
C PHE A 277 -5.84 4.74 -17.72
N ARG A 278 -6.19 5.57 -18.70
CA ARG A 278 -7.23 5.25 -19.66
C ARG A 278 -6.89 3.97 -20.45
N HIS A 279 -5.65 3.82 -20.91
CA HIS A 279 -5.19 2.62 -21.58
C HIS A 279 -5.17 1.38 -20.67
N ALA A 280 -4.74 1.53 -19.42
CA ALA A 280 -4.77 0.44 -18.45
C ALA A 280 -6.20 -0.01 -18.12
N LYS A 281 -7.17 0.94 -18.04
CA LYS A 281 -8.60 0.62 -17.93
C LYS A 281 -9.10 -0.15 -19.16
N SER A 282 -8.75 0.29 -20.37
CA SER A 282 -9.11 -0.43 -21.61
C SER A 282 -8.54 -1.85 -21.63
N ARG A 283 -7.30 -2.05 -21.14
CA ARG A 283 -6.71 -3.39 -20.96
C ARG A 283 -7.57 -4.27 -20.04
N THR A 284 -7.97 -3.76 -18.88
CA THR A 284 -8.82 -4.51 -17.94
C THR A 284 -10.21 -4.80 -18.52
N LEU A 285 -10.84 -3.80 -19.14
CA LEU A 285 -12.15 -3.99 -19.79
C LEU A 285 -12.07 -4.97 -20.97
N GLY A 286 -10.98 -4.96 -21.74
CA GLY A 286 -10.71 -5.98 -22.76
C GLY A 286 -10.64 -7.39 -22.18
N PHE A 287 -10.05 -7.55 -20.99
CA PHE A 287 -10.03 -8.84 -20.32
C PHE A 287 -11.43 -9.27 -19.83
N VAL A 288 -12.25 -8.33 -19.33
CA VAL A 288 -13.67 -8.61 -19.00
C VAL A 288 -14.45 -9.00 -20.26
N TYR A 289 -14.25 -8.29 -21.36
CA TYR A 289 -14.85 -8.63 -22.65
C TYR A 289 -14.48 -10.06 -23.10
N PHE A 290 -13.21 -10.43 -23.00
CA PHE A 290 -12.72 -11.80 -23.28
C PHE A 290 -13.41 -12.86 -22.42
N ILE A 291 -13.56 -12.59 -21.11
CA ILE A 291 -14.28 -13.47 -20.19
C ILE A 291 -15.73 -13.68 -20.64
N GLN A 292 -16.40 -12.63 -21.08
CA GLN A 292 -17.80 -12.68 -21.52
C GLN A 292 -17.97 -13.37 -22.86
N HIS A 293 -17.19 -12.97 -23.88
CA HIS A 293 -17.43 -13.32 -25.27
C HIS A 293 -16.64 -14.56 -25.73
N ASP A 294 -15.37 -14.70 -25.32
CA ASP A 294 -14.52 -15.82 -25.72
C ASP A 294 -14.63 -17.01 -24.76
N LEU A 295 -14.77 -16.76 -23.44
CA LEU A 295 -14.95 -17.82 -22.46
C LEU A 295 -16.43 -18.15 -22.19
N GLY A 296 -17.39 -17.32 -22.64
CA GLY A 296 -18.83 -17.57 -22.55
C GLY A 296 -19.48 -17.28 -21.22
N TYR A 297 -18.82 -16.52 -20.31
CA TYR A 297 -19.38 -16.11 -19.02
C TYR A 297 -20.24 -14.84 -19.15
N THR A 298 -21.31 -14.91 -19.92
CA THR A 298 -22.16 -13.75 -20.33
C THR A 298 -22.78 -13.00 -19.17
N ARG A 299 -22.91 -13.61 -18.00
CA ARG A 299 -23.50 -13.02 -16.80
C ARG A 299 -22.47 -12.46 -15.81
N ILE A 300 -21.17 -12.62 -16.08
CA ILE A 300 -20.13 -12.00 -15.25
C ILE A 300 -19.77 -10.64 -15.83
N GLY A 301 -19.83 -9.60 -15.02
CA GLY A 301 -19.50 -8.22 -15.41
C GLY A 301 -18.89 -7.42 -14.28
N VAL A 302 -18.44 -6.21 -14.58
CA VAL A 302 -17.93 -5.28 -13.55
C VAL A 302 -19.05 -5.00 -12.56
N ALA A 303 -18.73 -5.09 -11.27
CA ALA A 303 -19.69 -4.82 -10.20
C ALA A 303 -20.00 -3.32 -10.14
N ASP A 304 -21.29 -2.96 -10.19
CA ASP A 304 -21.80 -1.60 -10.18
C ASP A 304 -22.08 -1.04 -8.77
N ASP A 305 -21.81 -1.85 -7.74
CA ASP A 305 -22.15 -1.58 -6.35
C ASP A 305 -20.94 -1.64 -5.40
N VAL A 306 -19.73 -1.82 -5.93
CA VAL A 306 -18.49 -1.86 -5.13
C VAL A 306 -17.82 -0.48 -5.11
N PHE A 307 -17.34 0.01 -6.24
CA PHE A 307 -16.71 1.33 -6.33
C PHE A 307 -17.70 2.42 -6.66
N PRO A 308 -17.65 3.59 -6.00
CA PRO A 308 -18.53 4.72 -6.29
C PRO A 308 -18.00 5.55 -7.48
N THR A 309 -17.50 4.89 -8.51
CA THR A 309 -17.00 5.47 -9.75
C THR A 309 -18.01 5.24 -10.89
N VAL A 310 -17.98 6.08 -11.93
CA VAL A 310 -18.93 5.98 -13.04
C VAL A 310 -18.78 4.67 -13.82
N ASP A 311 -17.56 4.14 -13.88
CA ASP A 311 -17.23 2.91 -14.63
C ASP A 311 -17.15 1.66 -13.74
N GLY A 312 -17.43 1.78 -12.43
CA GLY A 312 -17.34 0.68 -11.47
C GLY A 312 -15.92 0.18 -11.20
N LEU A 313 -14.89 0.84 -11.76
CA LEU A 313 -13.48 0.49 -11.54
C LEU A 313 -12.90 1.26 -10.36
N PRO A 314 -11.77 0.79 -9.77
CA PRO A 314 -11.04 1.47 -8.71
C PRO A 314 -10.71 2.93 -9.03
N PHE A 315 -10.42 3.74 -8.00
CA PHE A 315 -10.08 5.16 -8.17
C PHE A 315 -8.79 5.36 -8.99
N TYR A 316 -7.81 4.46 -8.80
CA TYR A 316 -6.52 4.45 -9.50
C TYR A 316 -5.99 3.02 -9.64
N PRO A 317 -4.99 2.79 -10.53
CA PRO A 317 -4.44 1.45 -10.70
C PRO A 317 -3.60 1.02 -9.50
N TYR A 318 -3.47 -0.27 -9.30
CA TYR A 318 -2.48 -0.84 -8.42
C TYR A 318 -1.07 -0.58 -8.95
N PHE A 319 -0.32 0.24 -8.25
CA PHE A 319 1.10 0.47 -8.49
C PHE A 319 1.93 -0.48 -7.62
N ARG A 320 2.86 -1.19 -8.25
CA ARG A 320 3.80 -2.08 -7.55
C ARG A 320 5.15 -1.44 -7.28
N GLU A 321 5.41 -0.28 -7.87
CA GLU A 321 6.63 0.49 -7.71
C GLU A 321 6.30 1.92 -7.32
N ALA A 322 7.21 2.58 -6.60
CA ALA A 322 7.14 3.99 -6.27
C ALA A 322 8.53 4.63 -6.41
N ARG A 323 8.61 5.95 -6.28
CA ARG A 323 9.90 6.62 -6.09
C ARG A 323 10.47 6.19 -4.76
N ARG A 324 11.60 5.53 -4.78
CA ARG A 324 12.28 5.12 -3.56
C ARG A 324 13.08 6.31 -3.03
N ILE A 325 12.58 6.93 -1.96
CA ILE A 325 13.18 8.11 -1.35
C ILE A 325 14.36 7.68 -0.48
N ALA A 326 15.52 8.33 -0.65
CA ALA A 326 16.71 8.04 0.14
C ALA A 326 16.45 8.32 1.63
N GLY A 327 16.45 7.28 2.43
CA GLY A 327 16.25 7.29 3.88
C GLY A 327 17.54 7.18 4.67
N ARG A 328 17.45 7.34 5.98
CA ARG A 328 18.59 7.17 6.91
C ARG A 328 19.11 5.75 6.98
N ASP A 329 18.26 4.78 6.75
CA ASP A 329 18.59 3.39 6.45
C ASP A 329 18.05 3.04 5.07
N THR A 330 18.70 2.09 4.39
CA THR A 330 18.17 1.48 3.17
C THR A 330 18.08 -0.02 3.39
N MET A 331 16.87 -0.58 3.25
CA MET A 331 16.69 -2.03 3.35
C MET A 331 17.02 -2.70 2.03
N THR A 332 17.87 -3.71 2.06
CA THR A 332 18.32 -4.45 0.87
C THR A 332 17.97 -5.92 0.97
N VAL A 333 17.92 -6.61 -0.18
CA VAL A 333 17.74 -8.07 -0.20
C VAL A 333 18.87 -8.79 0.55
N ASP A 334 20.11 -8.28 0.47
CA ASP A 334 21.23 -8.86 1.20
C ASP A 334 21.05 -8.73 2.73
N ALA A 335 20.56 -7.59 3.19
CA ALA A 335 20.24 -7.39 4.61
C ALA A 335 19.08 -8.29 5.07
N ALA A 336 18.10 -8.59 4.20
CA ALA A 336 17.05 -9.55 4.51
C ALA A 336 17.57 -10.99 4.62
N ARG A 337 18.51 -11.36 3.73
CA ARG A 337 19.14 -12.70 3.76
C ARG A 337 20.12 -12.90 4.92
N HIS A 338 20.77 -11.84 5.34
CA HIS A 338 21.81 -11.86 6.36
C HIS A 338 21.53 -10.86 7.50
N PRO A 339 20.38 -10.97 8.21
CA PRO A 339 19.88 -9.92 9.12
C PRO A 339 20.86 -9.57 10.24
N TYR A 340 21.70 -10.53 10.68
CA TYR A 340 22.66 -10.32 11.77
C TYR A 340 24.07 -9.89 11.30
N SER A 341 24.25 -9.70 10.00
CA SER A 341 25.45 -9.07 9.43
C SER A 341 25.36 -7.54 9.38
N TYR A 342 24.16 -7.02 9.66
CA TYR A 342 23.83 -5.61 9.66
C TYR A 342 23.16 -5.22 10.98
N ASP A 343 23.36 -3.99 11.44
CA ASP A 343 22.70 -3.47 12.66
C ASP A 343 21.26 -3.00 12.42
N LEU A 344 20.69 -3.25 11.24
CA LEU A 344 19.36 -2.78 10.87
C LEU A 344 18.26 -3.36 11.76
N TYR A 345 18.37 -4.62 12.16
CA TYR A 345 17.40 -5.28 13.05
C TYR A 345 17.27 -4.60 14.42
N MET A 346 18.34 -3.93 14.91
CA MET A 346 18.30 -3.18 16.17
C MET A 346 17.37 -1.96 16.11
N ARG A 347 17.07 -1.50 14.91
CA ARG A 347 16.15 -0.38 14.65
C ARG A 347 14.86 -0.84 13.95
N ALA A 348 14.56 -2.13 13.99
CA ALA A 348 13.41 -2.73 13.36
C ALA A 348 12.10 -2.15 13.91
N VAL A 349 11.14 -1.90 13.02
CA VAL A 349 9.82 -1.33 13.34
C VAL A 349 8.67 -2.00 12.59
N ALA A 350 8.97 -2.84 11.61
CA ALA A 350 7.98 -3.61 10.86
C ALA A 350 8.58 -4.96 10.45
N VAL A 351 7.73 -5.90 10.09
CA VAL A 351 8.12 -7.24 9.64
C VAL A 351 7.46 -7.60 8.32
N GLY A 352 8.14 -8.43 7.52
CA GLY A 352 7.59 -9.02 6.32
C GLY A 352 7.97 -10.50 6.19
N ASP A 353 7.14 -11.29 5.52
CA ASP A 353 7.35 -12.72 5.32
C ASP A 353 6.90 -13.19 3.93
N TYR A 354 7.17 -12.37 2.93
CA TYR A 354 6.83 -12.66 1.54
C TYR A 354 8.11 -12.67 0.67
N PRO A 355 8.19 -13.50 -0.37
CA PRO A 355 9.32 -13.49 -1.28
C PRO A 355 9.45 -12.15 -2.01
N VAL A 356 10.59 -11.92 -2.63
CA VAL A 356 10.73 -10.86 -3.63
C VAL A 356 9.83 -11.19 -4.80
N ASP A 357 8.84 -10.35 -5.06
CA ASP A 357 7.85 -10.56 -6.09
C ASP A 357 7.74 -9.33 -6.99
N HIS A 358 8.39 -9.40 -8.15
CA HIS A 358 8.33 -8.40 -9.20
C HIS A 358 7.43 -8.84 -10.33
N HIS A 359 6.58 -7.94 -10.78
CA HIS A 359 5.70 -8.13 -11.92
C HIS A 359 6.21 -7.29 -13.11
N HIS A 360 6.70 -7.99 -14.14
CA HIS A 360 7.19 -7.39 -15.37
C HIS A 360 6.64 -8.08 -16.64
N TYR A 361 5.51 -8.78 -16.51
CA TYR A 361 4.96 -9.62 -17.57
C TYR A 361 4.53 -8.84 -18.81
N ALA A 362 4.06 -7.60 -18.62
CA ALA A 362 3.71 -6.70 -19.72
C ALA A 362 4.91 -5.86 -20.20
N ASN A 363 6.04 -5.85 -19.48
CA ASN A 363 7.25 -5.14 -19.87
C ASN A 363 7.93 -5.85 -21.08
N PRO A 364 8.31 -5.14 -22.15
CA PRO A 364 9.03 -5.74 -23.28
C PRO A 364 10.33 -6.47 -22.91
N GLY A 365 10.98 -6.07 -21.80
CA GLY A 365 12.20 -6.70 -21.27
C GLY A 365 11.97 -7.81 -20.25
N TRP A 366 10.76 -8.34 -20.13
CA TRP A 366 10.37 -9.28 -19.07
C TRP A 366 11.28 -10.52 -18.94
N ARG A 367 11.87 -11.02 -20.06
CA ARG A 367 12.75 -12.21 -20.02
C ARG A 367 13.99 -12.00 -19.15
N GLU A 368 14.55 -10.80 -19.19
CA GLU A 368 15.73 -10.44 -18.38
C GLU A 368 15.37 -10.24 -16.91
N LEU A 369 14.11 -9.95 -16.63
CA LEU A 369 13.56 -9.61 -15.32
C LEU A 369 12.85 -10.79 -14.63
N SER A 370 12.62 -11.90 -15.32
CA SER A 370 11.84 -13.05 -14.82
C SER A 370 12.43 -13.69 -13.56
N HIS A 371 13.75 -13.56 -13.34
CA HIS A 371 14.41 -14.08 -12.14
C HIS A 371 13.99 -13.36 -10.84
N LEU A 372 13.29 -12.23 -10.94
CA LEU A 372 12.79 -11.45 -9.80
C LEU A 372 11.38 -11.87 -9.37
N SER A 373 10.73 -12.75 -10.13
CA SER A 373 9.41 -13.29 -9.79
C SER A 373 9.56 -14.36 -8.71
N PHE A 374 8.92 -14.16 -7.57
CA PHE A 374 8.93 -15.07 -6.41
C PHE A 374 10.32 -15.51 -5.92
N GLY A 375 11.29 -14.59 -5.93
CA GLY A 375 12.63 -14.82 -5.39
C GLY A 375 12.59 -15.07 -3.88
N SER A 376 12.92 -16.30 -3.44
CA SER A 376 12.86 -16.67 -2.01
C SER A 376 13.84 -15.86 -1.15
N ILE A 377 13.31 -15.27 -0.09
CA ILE A 377 14.07 -14.64 1.01
C ILE A 377 13.51 -15.10 2.36
N PRO A 378 14.29 -15.06 3.45
CA PRO A 378 13.75 -15.24 4.79
C PRO A 378 12.71 -14.17 5.11
N SER A 379 11.85 -14.43 6.10
CA SER A 379 11.12 -13.35 6.75
C SER A 379 12.11 -12.35 7.34
N PHE A 380 11.73 -11.09 7.29
CA PHE A 380 12.64 -9.99 7.55
C PHE A 380 12.01 -8.93 8.44
N SER A 381 12.86 -8.10 9.01
CA SER A 381 12.46 -6.87 9.70
C SER A 381 12.93 -5.65 8.92
N VAL A 382 12.19 -4.56 9.02
CA VAL A 382 12.48 -3.30 8.33
C VAL A 382 12.86 -2.23 9.35
N PRO A 383 14.00 -1.52 9.17
CA PRO A 383 14.47 -0.52 10.13
C PRO A 383 13.70 0.81 10.03
N LEU A 384 13.66 1.56 11.13
CA LEU A 384 12.98 2.86 11.20
C LEU A 384 13.49 3.88 10.17
N GLY A 385 14.79 3.87 9.91
CA GLY A 385 15.41 4.87 9.04
C GLY A 385 14.92 4.87 7.59
N VAL A 386 14.22 3.81 7.13
CA VAL A 386 13.66 3.77 5.77
C VAL A 386 12.52 4.77 5.56
N VAL A 387 11.83 5.19 6.63
CA VAL A 387 10.73 6.16 6.57
C VAL A 387 11.19 7.62 6.80
N ILE A 388 12.49 7.85 7.08
CA ILE A 388 13.06 9.16 7.42
C ILE A 388 13.96 9.65 6.26
N PRO A 389 13.48 10.55 5.38
CA PRO A 389 14.30 11.10 4.30
C PRO A 389 15.58 11.78 4.81
N VAL A 390 16.71 11.58 4.11
CA VAL A 390 18.00 12.19 4.49
C VAL A 390 18.10 13.67 4.13
N SER A 391 17.33 14.11 3.13
CA SER A 391 17.48 15.43 2.51
C SER A 391 16.43 16.47 2.95
N VAL A 392 15.35 16.04 3.64
CA VAL A 392 14.24 16.92 4.03
C VAL A 392 13.83 16.66 5.46
N GLU A 393 14.05 17.64 6.34
CA GLU A 393 13.62 17.55 7.75
C GLU A 393 12.11 17.65 7.90
N ASP A 394 11.56 17.06 8.97
CA ASP A 394 10.14 17.05 9.32
C ASP A 394 9.22 16.49 8.22
N LEU A 395 9.79 15.69 7.32
CA LEU A 395 9.10 14.86 6.35
C LEU A 395 9.32 13.39 6.71
N LEU A 396 8.24 12.60 6.62
CA LEU A 396 8.28 11.14 6.69
C LEU A 396 7.64 10.56 5.44
N VAL A 397 8.03 9.33 5.08
CA VAL A 397 7.44 8.56 3.98
C VAL A 397 6.81 7.30 4.58
N ALA A 398 5.54 7.06 4.32
CA ALA A 398 4.76 6.04 5.02
C ALA A 398 4.17 4.95 4.12
N ASP A 399 4.45 4.95 2.82
CA ASP A 399 3.95 3.97 1.85
C ASP A 399 5.11 3.38 1.02
N LYS A 400 4.87 2.91 -0.19
CA LYS A 400 5.86 2.23 -1.06
C LYS A 400 7.12 3.04 -1.39
N ALA A 401 7.07 4.37 -1.20
CA ALA A 401 8.20 5.25 -1.50
C ALA A 401 9.34 5.23 -0.45
N VAL A 402 9.33 4.31 0.48
CA VAL A 402 10.37 4.13 1.50
C VAL A 402 11.73 3.74 0.91
N SER A 403 12.78 3.89 1.71
CA SER A 403 14.18 3.63 1.30
C SER A 403 14.50 2.14 1.27
N VAL A 404 14.35 1.55 0.11
CA VAL A 404 14.69 0.13 -0.14
C VAL A 404 15.44 0.01 -1.45
N ASP A 405 16.26 -1.04 -1.64
CA ASP A 405 16.79 -1.31 -2.96
C ASP A 405 15.68 -1.81 -3.92
N TRP A 406 15.98 -1.83 -5.21
CA TRP A 406 15.01 -2.17 -6.23
C TRP A 406 14.42 -3.57 -6.07
N GLU A 407 15.27 -4.57 -5.78
CA GLU A 407 14.82 -5.94 -5.59
C GLU A 407 13.96 -6.07 -4.33
N MET A 408 14.38 -5.46 -3.22
CA MET A 408 13.67 -5.52 -1.94
C MET A 408 12.29 -4.83 -2.00
N ASN A 409 12.11 -3.89 -2.92
CA ASN A 409 10.78 -3.30 -3.15
C ASN A 409 9.72 -4.38 -3.42
N GLY A 410 10.07 -5.45 -4.14
CA GLY A 410 9.17 -6.58 -4.41
C GLY A 410 8.59 -7.27 -3.17
N ALA A 411 9.26 -7.16 -2.02
CA ALA A 411 8.80 -7.73 -0.76
C ALA A 411 8.26 -6.67 0.21
N VAL A 412 8.85 -5.47 0.24
CA VAL A 412 8.44 -4.40 1.19
C VAL A 412 7.15 -3.70 0.76
N ARG A 413 6.84 -3.65 -0.55
CA ARG A 413 5.60 -3.05 -1.08
C ARG A 413 4.32 -3.76 -0.64
N LEU A 414 4.40 -4.90 0.05
CA LEU A 414 3.23 -5.68 0.43
C LEU A 414 2.48 -5.02 1.59
N GLN A 415 1.17 -5.17 1.55
CA GLN A 415 0.23 -4.42 2.38
C GLN A 415 0.49 -4.54 3.90
N PRO A 416 0.80 -5.73 4.47
CA PRO A 416 1.11 -5.83 5.90
C PRO A 416 2.37 -5.08 6.30
N VAL A 417 3.38 -5.07 5.43
CA VAL A 417 4.64 -4.33 5.66
C VAL A 417 4.37 -2.84 5.62
N LEU A 418 3.58 -2.36 4.63
CA LEU A 418 3.20 -0.96 4.50
C LEU A 418 2.37 -0.47 5.70
N LEU A 419 1.44 -1.29 6.20
CA LEU A 419 0.70 -0.97 7.43
C LEU A 419 1.64 -0.82 8.63
N GLY A 420 2.61 -1.74 8.79
CA GLY A 420 3.60 -1.67 9.86
C GLY A 420 4.52 -0.45 9.74
N LEU A 421 5.01 -0.14 8.54
CA LEU A 421 5.84 1.04 8.28
C LEU A 421 5.06 2.34 8.47
N GLY A 422 3.82 2.38 8.02
CA GLY A 422 2.92 3.51 8.25
C GLY A 422 2.70 3.72 9.75
N GLN A 423 2.41 2.65 10.49
CA GLN A 423 2.26 2.72 11.94
C GLN A 423 3.51 3.26 12.62
N ALA A 424 4.70 2.81 12.20
CA ALA A 424 5.97 3.32 12.73
C ALA A 424 6.19 4.80 12.40
N ALA A 425 5.87 5.23 11.17
CA ALA A 425 5.95 6.62 10.77
C ALA A 425 4.97 7.50 11.58
N GLY A 426 3.78 7.01 11.87
CA GLY A 426 2.79 7.70 12.72
C GLY A 426 3.25 7.86 14.17
N ALA A 427 3.78 6.79 14.77
CA ALA A 427 4.37 6.84 16.11
C ALA A 427 5.53 7.85 16.19
N LEU A 428 6.42 7.80 15.21
CA LEU A 428 7.55 8.74 15.10
C LEU A 428 7.06 10.18 14.94
N ALA A 429 6.07 10.42 14.06
CA ALA A 429 5.50 11.74 13.84
C ALA A 429 4.91 12.33 15.10
N ALA A 430 4.14 11.53 15.87
CA ALA A 430 3.55 11.97 17.15
C ALA A 430 4.60 12.30 18.19
N ILE A 431 5.63 11.45 18.35
CA ILE A 431 6.73 11.68 19.29
C ILE A 431 7.48 12.97 18.90
N ALA A 432 7.86 13.12 17.63
CA ALA A 432 8.60 14.28 17.13
C ALA A 432 7.79 15.58 17.33
N ALA A 433 6.52 15.60 16.91
CA ALA A 433 5.67 16.77 17.03
C ALA A 433 5.48 17.21 18.48
N ARG A 434 5.22 16.27 19.38
CA ARG A 434 4.96 16.56 20.80
C ARG A 434 6.21 16.94 21.59
N SER A 435 7.38 16.38 21.24
CA SER A 435 8.65 16.70 21.91
C SER A 435 9.36 17.91 21.30
N GLY A 436 8.90 18.43 20.16
CA GLY A 436 9.55 19.52 19.44
C GLY A 436 10.87 19.11 18.76
N ARG A 437 11.19 17.80 18.71
CA ARG A 437 12.37 17.25 18.02
C ARG A 437 12.09 17.05 16.52
N HIS A 438 13.15 16.98 15.73
CA HIS A 438 13.04 16.46 14.37
C HIS A 438 12.88 14.91 14.42
N PRO A 439 12.17 14.28 13.47
CA PRO A 439 12.06 12.83 13.40
C PRO A 439 13.41 12.11 13.45
N SER A 440 14.42 12.71 12.83
CA SER A 440 15.78 12.19 12.80
C SER A 440 16.52 12.19 14.15
N GLU A 441 16.01 12.92 15.14
CA GLU A 441 16.56 13.03 16.50
C GLU A 441 15.87 12.07 17.49
N VAL A 442 14.77 11.44 17.08
CA VAL A 442 14.04 10.50 17.92
C VAL A 442 14.73 9.13 17.88
N PRO A 443 15.16 8.61 19.03
CA PRO A 443 15.75 7.26 19.09
C PRO A 443 14.74 6.18 18.66
N ALA A 444 15.18 5.20 17.88
CA ALA A 444 14.33 4.10 17.45
C ALA A 444 13.66 3.37 18.63
N ALA A 445 14.33 3.26 19.76
CA ALA A 445 13.81 2.61 20.97
C ALA A 445 12.54 3.28 21.51
N GLU A 446 12.36 4.62 21.36
CA GLU A 446 11.12 5.30 21.75
C GLU A 446 9.96 4.88 20.84
N VAL A 447 10.19 4.81 19.54
CA VAL A 447 9.19 4.34 18.55
C VAL A 447 8.86 2.86 18.79
N GLN A 448 9.88 2.02 18.95
CA GLN A 448 9.74 0.60 19.23
C GLN A 448 8.90 0.34 20.49
N SER A 449 9.10 1.14 21.56
CA SER A 449 8.31 1.01 22.78
C SER A 449 6.82 1.24 22.51
N VAL A 450 6.47 2.28 21.76
CA VAL A 450 5.06 2.57 21.39
C VAL A 450 4.48 1.44 20.54
N LEU A 451 5.24 0.97 19.55
CA LEU A 451 4.79 -0.13 18.68
C LEU A 451 4.54 -1.42 19.46
N LEU A 452 5.40 -1.76 20.42
CA LEU A 452 5.23 -2.92 21.30
C LEU A 452 4.03 -2.77 22.25
N ASP A 453 3.73 -1.56 22.75
CA ASP A 453 2.53 -1.29 23.52
C ASP A 453 1.25 -1.52 22.70
N HIS A 454 1.32 -1.30 21.39
CA HIS A 454 0.23 -1.56 20.43
C HIS A 454 0.28 -2.96 19.79
N GLY A 455 1.10 -3.87 20.33
CA GLY A 455 1.15 -5.26 19.88
C GLY A 455 1.76 -5.49 18.50
N CYS A 456 2.64 -4.60 18.04
CA CYS A 456 3.34 -4.79 16.76
C CYS A 456 4.47 -5.80 16.89
N TYR A 457 4.68 -6.59 15.83
CA TYR A 457 5.92 -7.33 15.66
C TYR A 457 7.02 -6.39 15.17
N LEU A 458 8.16 -6.37 15.83
CA LEU A 458 9.39 -5.68 15.39
C LEU A 458 10.32 -6.65 14.67
N LEU A 459 10.37 -7.89 15.15
CA LEU A 459 11.12 -8.99 14.58
C LEU A 459 10.18 -10.16 14.28
N PRO A 460 10.45 -10.95 13.23
CA PRO A 460 9.55 -11.99 12.76
C PRO A 460 9.61 -13.26 13.62
N PHE A 461 9.47 -13.15 14.94
CA PHE A 461 9.46 -14.27 15.88
C PHE A 461 8.02 -14.78 16.08
N LEU A 462 7.77 -16.03 15.71
CA LEU A 462 6.48 -16.70 15.85
C LEU A 462 6.25 -17.36 17.21
N ASP A 463 7.25 -17.35 18.07
CA ASP A 463 7.24 -18.08 19.34
C ASP A 463 6.15 -17.58 20.28
N LEU A 464 5.88 -16.29 20.24
CA LEU A 464 4.85 -15.63 21.02
C LEU A 464 4.04 -14.66 20.15
N LYS A 465 2.75 -14.52 20.45
CA LYS A 465 1.85 -13.58 19.78
C LYS A 465 1.65 -12.32 20.62
N PRO A 466 1.25 -11.20 20.00
CA PRO A 466 0.82 -10.01 20.72
C PRO A 466 -0.23 -10.37 21.78
N GLY A 467 -0.06 -9.81 22.99
CA GLY A 467 -0.92 -10.10 24.14
C GLY A 467 -0.53 -11.34 24.97
N GLU A 468 0.34 -12.23 24.46
CA GLU A 468 0.86 -13.35 25.26
C GLU A 468 1.96 -12.86 26.21
N GLN A 469 2.02 -13.50 27.38
CA GLN A 469 3.05 -13.18 28.39
C GLN A 469 4.45 -13.44 27.83
N GLY A 470 5.34 -12.44 27.92
CA GLY A 470 6.70 -12.50 27.41
C GLY A 470 6.87 -12.06 25.96
N PHE A 471 5.79 -11.76 25.21
CA PHE A 471 5.90 -11.27 23.83
C PHE A 471 6.80 -10.04 23.72
N ARG A 472 6.52 -8.99 24.52
CA ARG A 472 7.33 -7.77 24.53
C ARG A 472 8.79 -8.06 24.86
N GLU A 473 9.04 -8.82 25.92
CA GLU A 473 10.39 -9.17 26.35
C GLU A 473 11.17 -9.92 25.24
N LEU A 474 10.54 -10.87 24.55
CA LEU A 474 11.13 -11.59 23.43
C LEU A 474 11.57 -10.63 22.31
N GLN A 475 10.69 -9.71 21.91
CA GLN A 475 10.98 -8.71 20.88
C GLN A 475 12.15 -7.79 21.30
N GLU A 476 12.12 -7.28 22.53
CA GLU A 476 13.18 -6.42 23.07
C GLU A 476 14.53 -7.14 23.17
N ARG A 477 14.55 -8.40 23.61
CA ARG A 477 15.77 -9.22 23.64
C ARG A 477 16.32 -9.47 22.24
N GLY A 478 15.44 -9.69 21.27
CA GLY A 478 15.83 -9.81 19.87
C GLY A 478 16.46 -8.52 19.32
N ILE A 479 15.85 -7.37 19.59
CA ILE A 479 16.38 -6.04 19.22
C ILE A 479 17.78 -5.81 19.82
N ARG A 480 18.02 -6.25 21.04
CA ARG A 480 19.36 -6.17 21.68
C ARG A 480 20.34 -7.23 21.19
N GLY A 481 19.93 -8.14 20.30
CA GLY A 481 20.76 -9.22 19.78
C GLY A 481 21.06 -10.35 20.78
N GLU A 482 20.39 -10.34 21.95
CA GLU A 482 20.50 -11.40 22.98
C GLU A 482 19.83 -12.70 22.51
N VAL A 483 18.93 -12.56 21.59
CA VAL A 483 18.10 -13.63 21.06
C VAL A 483 18.09 -13.51 19.55
N ARG A 484 18.40 -14.60 18.83
CA ARG A 484 18.48 -14.61 17.37
C ARG A 484 17.60 -15.70 16.79
N GLY A 485 16.85 -15.38 15.75
CA GLY A 485 16.08 -16.33 14.97
C GLY A 485 16.12 -15.94 13.51
N ILE A 486 15.83 -16.88 12.61
CA ILE A 486 15.68 -16.62 11.19
C ILE A 486 14.30 -17.10 10.79
N GLY A 487 13.46 -16.18 10.35
CA GLY A 487 12.20 -16.50 9.68
C GLY A 487 12.48 -17.16 8.33
N ARG A 488 11.60 -18.05 7.91
CA ARG A 488 11.68 -18.69 6.60
C ARG A 488 10.36 -18.56 5.89
N THR A 489 10.39 -18.04 4.67
CA THR A 489 9.29 -18.21 3.72
C THR A 489 9.42 -19.58 3.08
N VAL A 490 8.34 -20.35 3.09
CA VAL A 490 8.26 -21.65 2.43
C VAL A 490 7.15 -21.60 1.41
N GLY A 491 7.54 -21.61 0.14
CA GLY A 491 6.62 -21.40 -0.95
C GLY A 491 6.09 -19.95 -1.01
N TRP A 492 5.43 -19.65 -2.09
CA TRP A 492 4.91 -18.29 -2.34
C TRP A 492 3.62 -17.96 -1.57
N ALA A 493 2.93 -18.94 -1.06
CA ALA A 493 1.73 -18.75 -0.24
C ALA A 493 2.02 -18.48 1.25
N ASN A 494 3.27 -18.58 1.68
CA ASN A 494 3.72 -18.40 3.07
C ASN A 494 2.95 -19.22 4.14
N GLU A 495 2.26 -20.28 3.75
CA GLU A 495 1.46 -21.10 4.66
C GLU A 495 2.32 -21.93 5.62
N THR A 496 3.51 -22.26 5.19
CA THR A 496 4.46 -23.10 5.91
C THR A 496 5.67 -22.33 6.42
N TRP A 497 5.56 -21.02 6.50
CA TRP A 497 6.58 -20.16 7.04
C TRP A 497 6.86 -20.49 8.52
N VAL A 498 8.11 -20.67 8.87
CA VAL A 498 8.55 -21.07 10.20
C VAL A 498 9.65 -20.14 10.69
N ASN A 499 9.46 -19.57 11.85
CA ASN A 499 10.53 -18.92 12.58
C ASN A 499 11.44 -19.99 13.22
N LEU A 500 12.73 -19.83 13.10
CA LEU A 500 13.65 -20.71 13.83
C LEU A 500 13.69 -20.31 15.29
N PRO A 501 13.75 -21.31 16.20
CA PRO A 501 13.87 -21.01 17.60
C PRO A 501 15.16 -20.22 17.84
N VAL A 502 15.01 -19.35 18.75
CA VAL A 502 16.05 -18.51 19.28
C VAL A 502 17.04 -19.40 20.04
N ASN A 503 18.25 -19.49 19.57
CA ASN A 503 19.31 -20.09 20.35
C ASN A 503 19.72 -19.10 21.44
N ASN A 504 19.55 -19.51 22.67
CA ASN A 504 20.04 -18.81 23.87
C ASN A 504 21.56 -18.68 23.85
#